data_7552496db9bee9e062316aa1d46c258c
#
_entry.id   7552496db9bee9e062316aa1d46c258c
#
_cell.length_a   1.000
_cell.length_b   1.000
_cell.length_c   1.000
_cell.angle_alpha   90.00
_cell.angle_beta   90.00
_cell.angle_gamma   90.00
#
_symmetry.space_group_name_H-M   'P 1'
#
loop_
_entity.id
_entity.type
_entity.pdbx_description
1 polymer ?
#
loop_
_entity_poly.entity_id
_entity_poly.type
_entity_poly.pdbx_seq_one_letter_code
_entity_poly.pdbx_strand_id
1 'polypeptide(L)'
;MERHDIIKAAKIANILLCAMLAGSCSALADELPDSYFETDNVASAVTTASSSETTSVSTPRTQENIVSLETTAEIYKNTVTAAECTFETAVSRANVLETTIPETTVPETISEITAFETAVITSEETAFTEEIAASETASQTTRTETTTGAAASENTTAAPESTGTYYPRNSYYALNFDRQKAVWISYLEYDRIMKNADEASFTSSLGECFDNIAALGCNTVYFQVRAYGDAYYDSSLFPKGDRLTGDYDPLKIAVKLAHDRGLSIHAWINPMRLMTDSQMSGLGTDCVIGKWYNDSSKKGTYIVESSGRWYLSPAYSDTISLICDGIREILTGYDVDGIQIDDYFYPTTDESFDREAYSASGTALALSDWRRETVTKMVRQLYLTVHGANPTAVFGISPQGNMSSDFDTLYADIYTWCGSSGYCDYICPQIYYGFENSTLPYAETVDSWAKLTGDNISLVIGLAAYKSGTEDTYAGHGKNEWLDSSDILSRQRDLTEIYSAGYAFFRYDSLFEPAQSVSVHVNKELENLY
;
A
#
# COMPACT_ATOMS: atom_id res chain seq x y z
N MET A 1 -2.41 3.96 -38.23
CA MET A 1 -2.09 3.44 -36.89
C MET A 1 -1.36 2.14 -37.09
N GLU A 2 -0.12 2.06 -36.67
CA GLU A 2 0.69 0.85 -36.83
C GLU A 2 0.21 -0.23 -35.84
N ARG A 3 0.45 -1.52 -36.19
CA ARG A 3 0.05 -2.68 -35.37
C ARG A 3 0.54 -2.60 -33.93
N HIS A 4 1.61 -1.84 -33.71
CA HIS A 4 2.21 -1.57 -32.41
C HIS A 4 1.33 -0.67 -31.51
N ASP A 5 0.65 0.31 -32.11
CA ASP A 5 -0.25 1.24 -31.40
C ASP A 5 -1.56 0.56 -30.98
N ILE A 6 -2.04 -0.41 -31.75
CA ILE A 6 -3.23 -1.20 -31.42
C ILE A 6 -2.93 -2.16 -30.25
N ILE A 7 -1.73 -2.74 -30.21
CA ILE A 7 -1.31 -3.62 -29.12
C ILE A 7 -1.11 -2.81 -27.81
N LYS A 8 -0.54 -1.59 -27.91
CA LYS A 8 -0.45 -0.68 -26.77
C LYS A 8 -1.83 -0.27 -26.24
N ALA A 9 -2.74 0.12 -27.12
CA ALA A 9 -4.11 0.49 -26.74
C ALA A 9 -4.88 -0.68 -26.12
N ALA A 10 -4.69 -1.90 -26.61
CA ALA A 10 -5.29 -3.11 -26.03
C ALA A 10 -4.68 -3.48 -24.67
N LYS A 11 -3.38 -3.27 -24.45
CA LYS A 11 -2.74 -3.45 -23.13
C LYS A 11 -3.24 -2.41 -22.13
N ILE A 12 -3.33 -1.15 -22.52
CA ILE A 12 -3.88 -0.08 -21.66
C ILE A 12 -5.34 -0.36 -21.31
N ALA A 13 -6.15 -0.82 -22.25
CA ALA A 13 -7.53 -1.22 -21.99
C ALA A 13 -7.64 -2.42 -21.04
N ASN A 14 -6.72 -3.38 -21.09
CA ASN A 14 -6.68 -4.51 -20.17
C ASN A 14 -6.21 -4.10 -18.76
N ILE A 15 -5.24 -3.21 -18.66
CA ILE A 15 -4.77 -2.64 -17.38
C ILE A 15 -5.90 -1.84 -16.73
N LEU A 16 -6.61 -1.02 -17.52
CA LEU A 16 -7.79 -0.29 -17.06
C LEU A 16 -8.92 -1.25 -16.61
N LEU A 17 -9.12 -2.36 -17.30
CA LEU A 17 -10.13 -3.36 -16.94
C LEU A 17 -9.75 -4.12 -15.65
N CYS A 18 -8.47 -4.45 -15.45
CA CYS A 18 -7.99 -5.06 -14.22
C CYS A 18 -8.08 -4.08 -13.04
N ALA A 19 -7.80 -2.79 -13.24
CA ALA A 19 -7.97 -1.75 -12.23
C ALA A 19 -9.46 -1.50 -11.89
N MET A 20 -10.35 -1.61 -12.87
CA MET A 20 -11.81 -1.56 -12.65
C MET A 20 -12.31 -2.71 -11.77
N LEU A 21 -11.78 -3.92 -11.99
CA LEU A 21 -12.13 -5.11 -11.21
C LEU A 21 -11.52 -5.09 -9.79
N ALA A 22 -10.38 -4.38 -9.62
CA ALA A 22 -9.67 -4.26 -8.34
C ALA A 22 -10.08 -3.05 -7.48
N GLY A 23 -10.89 -2.11 -7.99
CA GLY A 23 -11.40 -0.95 -7.23
C GLY A 23 -10.34 0.04 -6.74
N SER A 24 -9.08 -0.01 -7.23
CA SER A 24 -8.00 0.84 -6.75
C SER A 24 -7.49 1.82 -7.80
N CYS A 25 -7.56 3.12 -7.48
CA CYS A 25 -6.92 4.18 -8.27
C CYS A 25 -5.39 4.23 -8.07
N SER A 26 -4.86 3.75 -6.96
CA SER A 26 -3.42 3.76 -6.67
C SER A 26 -2.61 2.88 -7.64
N ALA A 27 -3.17 1.77 -8.09
CA ALA A 27 -2.51 0.91 -9.09
C ALA A 27 -2.33 1.58 -10.47
N LEU A 28 -3.18 2.57 -10.80
CA LEU A 28 -3.11 3.28 -12.08
C LEU A 28 -2.01 4.35 -12.14
N ALA A 29 -1.70 4.98 -11.02
CA ALA A 29 -0.71 6.05 -10.97
C ALA A 29 0.71 5.56 -11.28
N ASP A 30 0.99 4.29 -11.05
CA ASP A 30 2.33 3.72 -11.12
C ASP A 30 2.66 2.96 -12.41
N GLU A 31 1.66 2.62 -13.22
CA GLU A 31 1.85 1.90 -14.48
C GLU A 31 1.94 2.80 -15.72
N LEU A 32 1.60 4.09 -15.57
CA LEU A 32 1.75 5.08 -16.63
C LEU A 32 3.13 5.76 -16.51
N PRO A 33 3.85 5.98 -17.64
CA PRO A 33 5.06 6.79 -17.65
C PRO A 33 4.78 8.19 -17.08
N ASP A 34 5.73 8.77 -16.35
CA ASP A 34 5.64 10.10 -15.71
C ASP A 34 5.12 11.22 -16.64
N SER A 35 5.25 11.05 -17.98
CA SER A 35 4.71 11.97 -18.99
C SER A 35 3.17 11.96 -19.16
N TYR A 36 2.44 11.05 -18.50
CA TYR A 36 0.97 10.97 -18.57
C TYR A 36 0.26 11.69 -17.42
N PHE A 37 0.99 12.14 -16.40
CA PHE A 37 0.42 12.92 -15.30
C PHE A 37 0.34 14.43 -15.57
N GLU A 38 0.85 14.88 -16.70
CA GLU A 38 0.50 16.20 -17.20
C GLU A 38 -0.90 16.11 -17.82
N THR A 39 -1.89 16.64 -17.13
CA THR A 39 -3.33 16.60 -17.43
C THR A 39 -3.70 17.10 -18.83
N ASP A 40 -2.82 17.81 -19.53
CA ASP A 40 -3.06 18.34 -20.86
C ASP A 40 -2.97 17.30 -21.98
N ASN A 41 -2.38 16.12 -21.76
CA ASN A 41 -2.20 15.12 -22.82
C ASN A 41 -3.36 14.11 -22.93
N VAL A 42 -4.13 13.89 -21.88
CA VAL A 42 -5.26 12.93 -21.90
C VAL A 42 -6.48 13.57 -22.58
N ALA A 43 -6.75 14.84 -22.32
CA ALA A 43 -7.82 15.59 -22.98
C ALA A 43 -7.58 15.76 -24.49
N SER A 44 -6.31 15.93 -24.91
CA SER A 44 -5.94 16.11 -26.32
C SER A 44 -6.06 14.82 -27.14
N ALA A 45 -5.86 13.64 -26.53
CA ALA A 45 -5.99 12.36 -27.23
C ALA A 45 -7.44 11.96 -27.50
N VAL A 46 -8.37 12.33 -26.59
CA VAL A 46 -9.81 12.07 -26.75
C VAL A 46 -10.43 13.06 -27.73
N THR A 47 -10.00 14.34 -27.71
CA THR A 47 -10.55 15.38 -28.61
C THR A 47 -10.10 15.21 -30.06
N THR A 48 -8.89 14.64 -30.32
CA THR A 48 -8.41 14.35 -31.68
C THR A 48 -9.11 13.14 -32.33
N ALA A 49 -9.72 12.25 -31.55
CA ALA A 49 -10.49 11.14 -32.09
C ALA A 49 -11.92 11.53 -32.51
N SER A 50 -12.48 12.64 -32.00
CA SER A 50 -13.84 13.08 -32.31
C SER A 50 -13.92 14.22 -33.37
N SER A 51 -12.79 14.84 -33.80
CA SER A 51 -12.79 16.00 -34.68
C SER A 51 -12.27 15.75 -36.11
N SER A 52 -12.10 14.48 -36.53
CA SER A 52 -11.58 14.13 -37.87
C SER A 52 -12.65 13.63 -38.84
N GLU A 53 -13.91 14.01 -38.68
CA GLU A 53 -14.93 13.86 -39.72
C GLU A 53 -15.39 15.24 -40.17
N THR A 54 -14.74 15.76 -41.21
CA THR A 54 -15.29 16.46 -42.38
C THR A 54 -14.18 17.13 -43.16
N THR A 55 -13.59 16.44 -44.10
CA THR A 55 -13.18 17.01 -45.40
C THR A 55 -13.05 15.89 -46.46
N SER A 56 -13.89 16.01 -47.45
CA SER A 56 -13.99 15.16 -48.64
C SER A 56 -12.73 15.21 -49.50
N VAL A 57 -12.08 14.06 -49.72
CA VAL A 57 -11.33 13.80 -51.01
C VAL A 57 -11.55 12.33 -51.36
N SER A 58 -12.08 12.13 -52.55
CA SER A 58 -12.43 10.88 -53.21
C SER A 58 -11.21 10.08 -53.64
N THR A 59 -11.08 8.84 -53.16
CA THR A 59 -10.52 7.73 -53.93
C THR A 59 -11.02 6.40 -53.36
N PRO A 60 -11.26 5.34 -54.13
CA PRO A 60 -12.04 4.18 -53.73
C PRO A 60 -11.19 3.22 -52.88
N ARG A 61 -11.63 2.90 -51.67
CA ARG A 61 -11.11 1.79 -50.89
C ARG A 61 -12.15 0.69 -50.75
N THR A 62 -11.71 -0.50 -51.00
CA THR A 62 -12.43 -1.75 -51.15
C THR A 62 -13.35 -2.10 -49.95
N GLN A 63 -14.53 -2.64 -50.28
CA GLN A 63 -15.64 -3.04 -49.40
C GLN A 63 -15.31 -4.06 -48.30
N GLU A 64 -14.13 -4.66 -48.28
CA GLU A 64 -13.80 -5.71 -47.32
C GLU A 64 -13.49 -5.21 -45.89
N ASN A 65 -13.11 -3.94 -45.72
CA ASN A 65 -12.75 -3.39 -44.38
C ASN A 65 -13.95 -2.87 -43.59
N ILE A 66 -15.11 -2.68 -44.17
CA ILE A 66 -16.33 -2.17 -43.50
C ILE A 66 -17.09 -3.33 -42.84
N VAL A 67 -17.12 -4.50 -43.48
CA VAL A 67 -17.78 -5.72 -42.95
C VAL A 67 -17.12 -6.22 -41.67
N SER A 68 -15.81 -6.04 -41.51
CA SER A 68 -15.06 -6.47 -40.30
C SER A 68 -15.40 -5.65 -39.06
N LEU A 69 -15.68 -4.36 -39.19
CA LEU A 69 -16.00 -3.48 -38.06
C LEU A 69 -17.44 -3.65 -37.55
N GLU A 70 -18.39 -3.85 -38.47
CA GLU A 70 -19.78 -4.12 -38.10
C GLU A 70 -19.93 -5.50 -37.43
N THR A 71 -19.20 -6.52 -37.87
CA THR A 71 -19.22 -7.87 -37.27
C THR A 71 -18.64 -7.85 -35.88
N THR A 72 -17.62 -7.05 -35.61
CA THR A 72 -17.01 -6.91 -34.28
C THR A 72 -17.96 -6.20 -33.30
N ALA A 73 -18.69 -5.19 -33.76
CA ALA A 73 -19.67 -4.47 -32.95
C ALA A 73 -20.91 -5.31 -32.60
N GLU A 74 -21.36 -6.17 -33.53
CA GLU A 74 -22.44 -7.12 -33.27
C GLU A 74 -22.03 -8.25 -32.30
N ILE A 75 -20.80 -8.76 -32.43
CA ILE A 75 -20.26 -9.75 -31.47
C ILE A 75 -20.19 -9.14 -30.08
N TYR A 76 -19.74 -7.89 -29.95
CA TYR A 76 -19.66 -7.18 -28.67
C TYR A 76 -21.04 -6.98 -28.03
N LYS A 77 -22.04 -6.52 -28.79
CA LYS A 77 -23.43 -6.38 -28.30
C LYS A 77 -24.01 -7.70 -27.85
N ASN A 78 -23.83 -8.77 -28.61
CA ASN A 78 -24.35 -10.09 -28.26
C ASN A 78 -23.64 -10.70 -27.02
N THR A 79 -22.37 -10.37 -26.78
CA THR A 79 -21.63 -10.84 -25.60
C THR A 79 -22.10 -10.10 -24.34
N VAL A 80 -22.34 -8.79 -24.40
CA VAL A 80 -22.89 -8.01 -23.28
C VAL A 80 -24.30 -8.47 -22.92
N THR A 81 -25.17 -8.67 -23.91
CA THR A 81 -26.55 -9.15 -23.67
C THR A 81 -26.58 -10.57 -23.09
N ALA A 82 -25.63 -11.43 -23.46
CA ALA A 82 -25.52 -12.78 -22.87
C ALA A 82 -25.02 -12.75 -21.43
N ALA A 83 -24.15 -11.80 -21.06
CA ALA A 83 -23.68 -11.61 -19.68
C ALA A 83 -24.81 -11.07 -18.77
N GLU A 84 -25.62 -10.13 -19.24
CA GLU A 84 -26.79 -9.62 -18.53
C GLU A 84 -27.85 -10.71 -18.30
N CYS A 85 -28.14 -11.55 -19.31
CA CYS A 85 -29.08 -12.69 -19.15
C CYS A 85 -28.60 -13.75 -18.15
N THR A 86 -27.28 -13.99 -18.05
CA THR A 86 -26.74 -14.94 -17.06
C THR A 86 -26.77 -14.37 -15.65
N PHE A 87 -26.60 -13.07 -15.47
CA PHE A 87 -26.69 -12.41 -14.17
C PHE A 87 -28.13 -12.40 -13.63
N GLU A 88 -29.12 -12.02 -14.45
CA GLU A 88 -30.54 -12.08 -14.04
C GLU A 88 -31.01 -13.50 -13.70
N THR A 89 -30.51 -14.52 -14.41
CA THR A 89 -30.86 -15.93 -14.13
C THR A 89 -30.22 -16.43 -12.82
N ALA A 90 -29.04 -15.92 -12.47
CA ALA A 90 -28.36 -16.22 -11.19
C ALA A 90 -29.10 -15.57 -10.01
N VAL A 91 -29.47 -14.30 -10.12
CA VAL A 91 -30.26 -13.58 -9.10
C VAL A 91 -31.65 -14.22 -8.91
N SER A 92 -32.36 -14.61 -9.98
CA SER A 92 -33.62 -15.30 -9.85
C SER A 92 -33.53 -16.69 -9.20
N ARG A 93 -32.38 -17.39 -9.35
CA ARG A 93 -32.18 -18.68 -8.66
C ARG A 93 -31.83 -18.51 -7.19
N ALA A 94 -31.13 -17.45 -6.80
CA ALA A 94 -30.86 -17.14 -5.40
C ALA A 94 -32.15 -16.84 -4.61
N ASN A 95 -33.06 -16.08 -5.20
CA ASN A 95 -34.33 -15.70 -4.56
C ASN A 95 -35.36 -16.86 -4.44
N VAL A 96 -35.17 -18.00 -5.11
CA VAL A 96 -36.06 -19.18 -5.01
C VAL A 96 -35.61 -20.15 -3.92
N LEU A 97 -34.40 -20.00 -3.36
CA LEU A 97 -33.89 -20.89 -2.31
C LEU A 97 -34.18 -20.44 -0.87
N GLU A 98 -34.79 -19.25 -0.67
CA GLU A 98 -35.08 -18.70 0.67
C GLU A 98 -36.44 -19.09 1.28
N THR A 99 -37.24 -19.95 0.64
CA THR A 99 -38.56 -20.34 1.18
C THR A 99 -38.75 -21.85 1.33
N THR A 100 -37.97 -22.49 2.21
CA THR A 100 -38.39 -23.73 2.93
C THR A 100 -37.23 -24.28 3.77
N ILE A 101 -37.10 -23.86 5.03
CA ILE A 101 -36.39 -24.61 6.08
C ILE A 101 -37.36 -24.75 7.27
N PRO A 102 -37.74 -25.97 7.69
CA PRO A 102 -38.49 -26.17 8.93
C PRO A 102 -37.54 -26.04 10.14
N GLU A 103 -38.03 -25.38 11.18
CA GLU A 103 -37.41 -25.36 12.51
C GLU A 103 -37.17 -26.78 13.04
N THR A 104 -35.93 -27.18 13.22
CA THR A 104 -35.57 -28.26 14.16
C THR A 104 -34.14 -28.08 14.67
N THR A 105 -34.05 -27.79 15.96
CA THR A 105 -32.98 -28.10 16.94
C THR A 105 -31.53 -27.91 16.49
N VAL A 106 -30.91 -26.83 17.01
CA VAL A 106 -29.48 -26.57 17.02
C VAL A 106 -28.81 -27.52 18.06
N PRO A 107 -27.78 -28.30 17.71
CA PRO A 107 -26.94 -28.97 18.72
C PRO A 107 -25.90 -28.00 19.29
N GLU A 108 -25.69 -28.09 20.59
CA GLU A 108 -24.62 -27.44 21.37
C GLU A 108 -23.22 -27.95 20.92
N THR A 109 -22.58 -27.31 19.95
CA THR A 109 -21.19 -27.64 19.56
C THR A 109 -20.36 -26.43 19.12
N ILE A 110 -20.75 -25.19 19.44
CA ILE A 110 -19.98 -24.00 19.12
C ILE A 110 -18.87 -23.72 20.17
N SER A 111 -18.98 -24.26 21.38
CA SER A 111 -18.00 -24.01 22.45
C SER A 111 -16.69 -24.81 22.34
N GLU A 112 -16.65 -25.89 21.58
CA GLU A 112 -15.43 -26.71 21.42
C GLU A 112 -14.51 -26.19 20.30
N ILE A 113 -15.05 -25.56 19.25
CA ILE A 113 -14.26 -25.01 18.14
C ILE A 113 -13.50 -23.76 18.58
N THR A 114 -14.14 -22.87 19.35
CA THR A 114 -13.50 -21.66 19.89
C THR A 114 -12.39 -22.00 20.90
N ALA A 115 -12.52 -23.08 21.67
CA ALA A 115 -11.51 -23.50 22.61
C ALA A 115 -10.26 -24.10 21.91
N PHE A 116 -10.44 -24.74 20.75
CA PHE A 116 -9.32 -25.32 20.00
C PHE A 116 -8.52 -24.24 19.26
N GLU A 117 -9.18 -23.26 18.64
CA GLU A 117 -8.52 -22.13 17.99
C GLU A 117 -7.77 -21.25 19.00
N THR A 118 -8.36 -20.98 20.19
CA THR A 118 -7.69 -20.23 21.24
C THR A 118 -6.49 -20.99 21.82
N ALA A 119 -6.54 -22.32 21.91
CA ALA A 119 -5.44 -23.13 22.42
C ALA A 119 -4.26 -23.19 21.42
N VAL A 120 -4.52 -23.19 20.11
CA VAL A 120 -3.46 -23.16 19.09
C VAL A 120 -2.77 -21.80 19.06
N ILE A 121 -3.54 -20.70 19.12
CA ILE A 121 -2.99 -19.35 19.15
C ILE A 121 -2.10 -19.13 20.38
N THR A 122 -2.57 -19.56 21.57
CA THR A 122 -1.80 -19.41 22.81
C THR A 122 -0.54 -20.29 22.85
N SER A 123 -0.54 -21.48 22.22
CA SER A 123 0.65 -22.34 22.18
C SER A 123 1.73 -21.79 21.22
N GLU A 124 1.36 -21.21 20.09
CA GLU A 124 2.30 -20.56 19.18
C GLU A 124 2.85 -19.25 19.76
N GLU A 125 2.03 -18.48 20.46
CA GLU A 125 2.43 -17.24 21.12
C GLU A 125 3.44 -17.49 22.25
N THR A 126 3.26 -18.57 23.03
CA THR A 126 4.19 -18.97 24.09
C THR A 126 5.52 -19.47 23.51
N ALA A 127 5.51 -20.26 22.44
CA ALA A 127 6.73 -20.75 21.79
C ALA A 127 7.55 -19.60 21.18
N PHE A 128 6.90 -18.62 20.56
CA PHE A 128 7.57 -17.47 19.94
C PHE A 128 8.16 -16.52 20.98
N THR A 129 7.47 -16.31 22.12
CA THR A 129 7.98 -15.49 23.23
C THR A 129 9.13 -16.17 23.96
N GLU A 130 9.11 -17.50 24.11
CA GLU A 130 10.22 -18.26 24.69
C GLU A 130 11.46 -18.23 23.81
N GLU A 131 11.31 -18.25 22.47
CA GLU A 131 12.45 -18.16 21.55
C GLU A 131 13.13 -16.78 21.58
N ILE A 132 12.36 -15.68 21.72
CA ILE A 132 12.92 -14.34 21.91
C ILE A 132 13.58 -14.22 23.29
N ALA A 133 12.96 -14.73 24.34
CA ALA A 133 13.52 -14.72 25.69
C ALA A 133 14.80 -15.58 25.80
N ALA A 134 14.87 -16.71 25.12
CA ALA A 134 16.06 -17.54 25.04
C ALA A 134 17.21 -16.85 24.30
N SER A 135 16.91 -16.10 23.22
CA SER A 135 17.87 -15.26 22.50
C SER A 135 18.44 -14.13 23.37
N GLU A 136 17.59 -13.46 24.16
CA GLU A 136 18.02 -12.39 25.06
C GLU A 136 18.85 -12.94 26.25
N THR A 137 18.51 -14.12 26.79
CA THR A 137 19.24 -14.73 27.90
C THR A 137 20.63 -15.23 27.47
N ALA A 138 20.77 -15.71 26.24
CA ALA A 138 22.06 -16.12 25.70
C ALA A 138 23.04 -14.94 25.52
N SER A 139 22.52 -13.75 25.20
CA SER A 139 23.30 -12.52 25.07
C SER A 139 23.80 -11.95 26.41
N GLN A 140 23.11 -12.21 27.52
CA GLN A 140 23.50 -11.72 28.85
C GLN A 140 24.50 -12.63 29.58
N THR A 141 24.62 -13.90 29.21
CA THR A 141 25.49 -14.87 29.90
C THR A 141 26.97 -14.85 29.45
N THR A 142 27.30 -14.08 28.40
CA THR A 142 28.66 -14.05 27.85
C THR A 142 29.55 -12.92 28.40
N ARG A 143 29.18 -12.29 29.52
CA ARG A 143 29.93 -11.17 30.11
C ARG A 143 30.30 -11.41 31.57
N THR A 144 31.05 -12.48 31.86
CA THR A 144 31.95 -12.54 33.01
C THR A 144 32.91 -13.74 32.86
N GLU A 145 34.18 -13.43 33.14
CA GLU A 145 35.31 -14.32 33.46
C GLU A 145 36.24 -14.78 32.32
N THR A 146 37.29 -13.98 32.20
CA THR A 146 38.59 -14.39 31.69
C THR A 146 39.40 -15.00 32.83
N THR A 147 39.79 -16.27 32.73
CA THR A 147 41.09 -16.77 33.21
C THR A 147 41.38 -18.18 32.71
N THR A 148 42.45 -18.28 31.96
CA THR A 148 43.47 -19.36 31.76
C THR A 148 43.11 -20.82 31.90
N GLY A 149 43.39 -21.59 30.81
CA GLY A 149 43.68 -23.06 30.89
C GLY A 149 43.56 -23.76 29.55
N ALA A 150 44.64 -24.42 29.13
CA ALA A 150 44.98 -25.00 27.85
C ALA A 150 44.10 -26.16 27.34
N ALA A 151 43.99 -26.20 26.01
CA ALA A 151 44.00 -27.36 25.06
C ALA A 151 43.03 -28.54 25.25
N ALA A 152 42.09 -28.66 24.30
CA ALA A 152 41.86 -29.91 23.55
C ALA A 152 41.01 -29.60 22.30
N SER A 153 41.48 -30.11 21.16
CA SER A 153 40.86 -30.03 19.84
C SER A 153 39.69 -31.02 19.76
N GLU A 154 38.47 -30.53 19.44
CA GLU A 154 37.45 -31.36 18.80
C GLU A 154 36.70 -30.53 17.73
N ASN A 155 36.72 -31.06 16.52
CA ASN A 155 36.02 -30.55 15.34
C ASN A 155 34.51 -30.65 15.55
N THR A 156 33.84 -29.52 15.77
CA THR A 156 32.39 -29.38 15.60
C THR A 156 32.14 -28.35 14.52
N THR A 157 31.48 -28.77 13.46
CA THR A 157 30.95 -27.91 12.39
C THR A 157 30.02 -26.85 13.01
N ALA A 158 30.50 -25.63 13.06
CA ALA A 158 29.70 -24.47 13.48
C ALA A 158 28.60 -24.20 12.44
N ALA A 159 27.38 -24.05 12.90
CA ALA A 159 26.31 -23.43 12.14
C ALA A 159 26.72 -22.01 11.73
N PRO A 160 26.27 -21.48 10.59
CA PRO A 160 26.64 -20.14 10.15
C PRO A 160 26.15 -19.11 11.19
N GLU A 161 27.09 -18.36 11.76
CA GLU A 161 26.78 -17.19 12.56
C GLU A 161 25.99 -16.21 11.70
N SER A 162 24.76 -15.91 12.12
CA SER A 162 24.01 -14.79 11.57
C SER A 162 24.77 -13.52 11.98
N THR A 163 25.40 -12.86 11.04
CA THR A 163 25.97 -11.53 11.21
C THR A 163 24.83 -10.50 11.21
N GLY A 164 23.90 -10.64 12.13
CA GLY A 164 22.85 -9.66 12.36
C GLY A 164 23.48 -8.37 12.83
N THR A 165 23.25 -7.27 12.12
CA THR A 165 23.61 -5.94 12.57
C THR A 165 22.88 -5.66 13.88
N TYR A 166 23.61 -5.36 14.96
CA TYR A 166 23.01 -5.00 16.24
C TYR A 166 22.48 -3.56 16.15
N TYR A 167 21.18 -3.40 16.26
CA TYR A 167 20.53 -2.09 16.37
C TYR A 167 20.16 -1.85 17.86
N PRO A 168 20.72 -0.81 18.51
CA PRO A 168 20.34 -0.46 19.88
C PRO A 168 18.88 0.04 19.91
N ARG A 169 18.17 -0.16 21.02
CA ARG A 169 16.85 0.46 21.23
C ARG A 169 16.96 1.98 21.20
N ASN A 170 16.02 2.64 20.49
CA ASN A 170 15.85 4.08 20.58
C ASN A 170 15.17 4.42 21.92
N SER A 171 15.68 5.43 22.62
CA SER A 171 15.11 5.94 23.87
C SER A 171 14.19 7.15 23.65
N TYR A 172 13.98 7.57 22.41
CA TYR A 172 13.05 8.63 22.07
C TYR A 172 11.62 8.23 22.44
N TYR A 173 10.89 9.16 23.06
CA TYR A 173 9.47 8.98 23.38
C TYR A 173 8.62 9.60 22.26
N ALA A 174 7.96 8.77 21.48
CA ALA A 174 7.26 9.16 20.28
C ALA A 174 6.07 10.09 20.57
N LEU A 175 5.89 11.10 19.73
CA LEU A 175 4.78 12.04 19.75
C LEU A 175 3.60 11.44 18.96
N ASN A 176 2.68 10.80 19.65
CA ASN A 176 1.49 10.21 19.04
C ASN A 176 0.20 10.83 19.56
N PHE A 177 -0.85 10.79 18.74
CA PHE A 177 -2.16 11.35 19.03
C PHE A 177 -3.23 10.25 18.96
N ASP A 178 -4.16 10.23 19.92
CA ASP A 178 -5.29 9.30 19.92
C ASP A 178 -6.12 9.38 18.64
N ARG A 179 -6.24 10.59 18.08
CA ARG A 179 -6.90 10.86 16.79
C ARG A 179 -5.91 11.52 15.86
N GLN A 180 -5.41 10.77 14.91
CA GLN A 180 -4.51 11.27 13.88
C GLN A 180 -5.31 12.10 12.87
N LYS A 181 -4.86 13.33 12.62
CA LYS A 181 -5.32 14.21 11.56
C LYS A 181 -4.12 14.42 10.65
N ALA A 182 -4.06 13.65 9.58
CA ALA A 182 -2.82 13.48 8.84
C ALA A 182 -2.88 14.00 7.40
N VAL A 183 -1.71 14.22 6.84
CA VAL A 183 -1.49 14.44 5.41
C VAL A 183 -0.35 13.55 4.94
N TRP A 184 -0.52 12.86 3.81
CA TRP A 184 0.56 12.17 3.13
C TRP A 184 1.42 13.12 2.31
N ILE A 185 2.74 12.98 2.44
CA ILE A 185 3.74 13.53 1.53
C ILE A 185 4.45 12.34 0.90
N SER A 186 4.24 12.14 -0.40
CA SER A 186 4.72 10.99 -1.16
C SER A 186 5.94 11.33 -2.01
N TYR A 187 6.52 10.32 -2.66
CA TYR A 187 7.57 10.53 -3.65
C TYR A 187 7.12 11.42 -4.84
N LEU A 188 5.82 11.60 -5.04
CA LEU A 188 5.27 12.44 -6.12
C LEU A 188 5.53 13.95 -5.86
N GLU A 189 5.60 14.37 -4.60
CA GLU A 189 6.00 15.73 -4.22
C GLU A 189 7.50 15.98 -4.40
N TYR A 190 8.32 14.92 -4.47
CA TYR A 190 9.78 15.03 -4.42
C TYR A 190 10.40 15.65 -5.68
N ASP A 191 9.73 15.58 -6.84
CA ASP A 191 10.17 16.33 -8.03
C ASP A 191 10.13 17.84 -7.80
N ARG A 192 9.23 18.34 -6.96
CA ARG A 192 9.09 19.75 -6.59
C ARG A 192 9.99 20.16 -5.43
N ILE A 193 10.01 19.36 -4.34
CA ILE A 193 10.65 19.79 -3.08
C ILE A 193 12.08 19.27 -2.91
N MET A 194 12.47 18.19 -3.58
CA MET A 194 13.74 17.48 -3.32
C MET A 194 14.69 17.44 -4.52
N LYS A 195 14.16 17.21 -5.73
CA LYS A 195 14.95 17.05 -6.94
C LYS A 195 15.64 18.37 -7.30
N ASN A 196 16.95 18.32 -7.47
CA ASN A 196 17.83 19.46 -7.72
C ASN A 196 17.85 20.52 -6.59
N ALA A 197 17.33 20.20 -5.42
CA ALA A 197 17.43 21.05 -4.23
C ALA A 197 18.71 20.77 -3.45
N ASP A 198 19.33 21.83 -2.93
CA ASP A 198 20.29 21.72 -1.84
C ASP A 198 19.57 21.60 -0.49
N GLU A 199 20.31 21.34 0.58
CA GLU A 199 19.76 21.17 1.93
C GLU A 199 18.91 22.37 2.38
N ALA A 200 19.34 23.60 2.08
CA ALA A 200 18.64 24.81 2.50
C ALA A 200 17.31 24.98 1.75
N SER A 201 17.32 24.74 0.44
CA SER A 201 16.11 24.80 -0.40
C SER A 201 15.11 23.71 -0.02
N PHE A 202 15.59 22.46 0.19
CA PHE A 202 14.74 21.37 0.67
C PHE A 202 14.13 21.67 2.04
N THR A 203 14.95 22.15 3.00
CA THR A 203 14.49 22.52 4.34
C THR A 203 13.42 23.60 4.30
N SER A 204 13.59 24.62 3.43
CA SER A 204 12.62 25.69 3.26
C SER A 204 11.30 25.19 2.68
N SER A 205 11.37 24.41 1.58
CA SER A 205 10.18 23.90 0.89
C SER A 205 9.40 22.91 1.74
N LEU A 206 10.11 21.99 2.43
CA LEU A 206 9.45 21.04 3.33
C LEU A 206 8.89 21.74 4.57
N GLY A 207 9.60 22.77 5.07
CA GLY A 207 9.12 23.62 6.16
C GLY A 207 7.78 24.30 5.83
N GLU A 208 7.65 24.85 4.64
CA GLU A 208 6.39 25.42 4.14
C GLU A 208 5.28 24.35 4.06
N CYS A 209 5.60 23.14 3.59
CA CYS A 209 4.63 22.04 3.58
C CYS A 209 4.11 21.74 5.00
N PHE A 210 4.99 21.69 5.99
CA PHE A 210 4.57 21.40 7.35
C PHE A 210 3.85 22.56 8.03
N ASP A 211 4.18 23.80 7.67
CA ASP A 211 3.43 24.99 8.12
C ASP A 211 1.98 24.97 7.61
N ASN A 212 1.77 24.60 6.35
CA ASN A 212 0.44 24.45 5.76
C ASN A 212 -0.35 23.32 6.41
N ILE A 213 0.28 22.17 6.67
CA ILE A 213 -0.34 21.03 7.35
C ILE A 213 -0.77 21.42 8.77
N ALA A 214 0.10 22.09 9.53
CA ALA A 214 -0.21 22.56 10.87
C ALA A 214 -1.33 23.63 10.86
N ALA A 215 -1.30 24.57 9.90
CA ALA A 215 -2.32 25.59 9.73
C ALA A 215 -3.70 24.99 9.41
N LEU A 216 -3.77 23.87 8.67
CA LEU A 216 -5.01 23.12 8.41
C LEU A 216 -5.56 22.42 9.68
N GLY A 217 -4.83 22.47 10.80
CA GLY A 217 -5.22 21.80 12.05
C GLY A 217 -4.90 20.30 12.05
N CYS A 218 -4.08 19.84 11.12
CA CYS A 218 -3.52 18.48 11.14
C CYS A 218 -2.41 18.37 12.19
N ASN A 219 -2.20 17.17 12.70
CA ASN A 219 -1.24 16.90 13.77
C ASN A 219 -0.23 15.79 13.41
N THR A 220 -0.37 15.16 12.26
CA THR A 220 0.44 14.02 11.83
C THR A 220 0.84 14.14 10.36
N VAL A 221 2.03 13.70 10.03
CA VAL A 221 2.53 13.60 8.64
C VAL A 221 2.93 12.15 8.37
N TYR A 222 2.43 11.59 7.28
CA TYR A 222 2.93 10.34 6.72
C TYR A 222 3.93 10.67 5.61
N PHE A 223 5.22 10.57 5.93
CA PHE A 223 6.32 10.98 5.04
C PHE A 223 6.93 9.75 4.36
N GLN A 224 6.82 9.63 3.04
CA GLN A 224 7.29 8.46 2.31
C GLN A 224 8.82 8.42 2.23
N VAL A 225 9.43 7.46 2.87
CA VAL A 225 10.89 7.31 2.92
C VAL A 225 11.41 6.14 2.10
N ARG A 226 10.52 5.24 1.63
CA ARG A 226 10.87 4.10 0.79
C ARG A 226 9.69 3.72 -0.10
N ALA A 227 9.72 4.11 -1.38
CA ALA A 227 8.65 3.88 -2.34
C ALA A 227 8.90 2.61 -3.20
N TYR A 228 10.17 2.33 -3.54
CA TYR A 228 10.53 1.30 -4.51
C TYR A 228 11.75 0.46 -4.07
N GLY A 229 11.90 0.20 -2.78
CA GLY A 229 13.12 -0.43 -2.24
C GLY A 229 14.34 0.49 -2.35
N ASP A 230 14.09 1.78 -2.36
CA ASP A 230 15.03 2.88 -2.30
C ASP A 230 15.01 3.52 -0.90
N ALA A 231 15.83 4.53 -0.66
CA ALA A 231 15.86 5.25 0.60
C ALA A 231 15.97 6.76 0.38
N TYR A 232 15.08 7.52 1.02
CA TYR A 232 15.12 8.97 1.19
C TYR A 232 15.59 9.31 2.61
N TYR A 233 16.59 8.57 3.09
CA TYR A 233 17.31 8.72 4.36
C TYR A 233 18.70 8.07 4.22
N ASP A 234 19.58 8.28 5.18
CA ASP A 234 20.92 7.65 5.17
C ASP A 234 20.77 6.15 5.52
N SER A 235 20.78 5.31 4.47
CA SER A 235 20.59 3.87 4.56
C SER A 235 21.83 3.09 4.17
N SER A 236 22.16 2.07 4.97
CA SER A 236 23.19 1.08 4.65
C SER A 236 22.65 -0.13 3.87
N LEU A 237 21.31 -0.26 3.77
CA LEU A 237 20.62 -1.45 3.23
C LEU A 237 20.05 -1.19 1.83
N PHE A 238 19.50 0.00 1.62
CA PHE A 238 18.79 0.37 0.40
C PHE A 238 19.56 1.44 -0.39
N PRO A 239 19.46 1.43 -1.72
CA PRO A 239 20.08 2.48 -2.53
C PRO A 239 19.35 3.82 -2.31
N LYS A 240 20.10 4.91 -2.50
CA LYS A 240 19.56 6.27 -2.45
C LYS A 240 18.45 6.44 -3.49
N GLY A 241 17.35 7.06 -3.09
CA GLY A 241 16.23 7.38 -3.97
C GLY A 241 16.64 8.33 -5.11
N ASP A 242 16.11 8.11 -6.31
CA ASP A 242 16.53 8.80 -7.55
C ASP A 242 16.20 10.31 -7.54
N ARG A 243 15.21 10.73 -6.77
CA ARG A 243 14.86 12.15 -6.61
C ARG A 243 15.74 12.89 -5.60
N LEU A 244 16.47 12.19 -4.77
CA LEU A 244 17.44 12.78 -3.84
C LEU A 244 18.78 13.06 -4.56
N THR A 245 18.85 14.17 -5.26
CA THR A 245 20.04 14.59 -6.01
C THR A 245 21.07 15.35 -5.17
N GLY A 246 20.64 15.92 -4.03
CA GLY A 246 21.52 16.59 -3.07
C GLY A 246 22.26 15.62 -2.14
N ASP A 247 23.20 16.17 -1.38
CA ASP A 247 23.98 15.42 -0.38
C ASP A 247 23.55 15.86 1.04
N TYR A 248 22.34 15.47 1.41
CA TYR A 248 21.75 15.73 2.73
C TYR A 248 20.81 14.56 3.09
N ASP A 249 20.43 14.47 4.36
CA ASP A 249 19.52 13.44 4.87
C ASP A 249 18.09 14.00 5.00
N PRO A 250 17.18 13.67 4.08
CA PRO A 250 15.82 14.20 4.07
C PRO A 250 15.01 13.82 5.31
N LEU A 251 15.14 12.60 5.81
CA LEU A 251 14.36 12.14 6.96
C LEU A 251 14.79 12.86 8.24
N LYS A 252 16.09 13.08 8.42
CA LYS A 252 16.61 13.84 9.56
C LYS A 252 16.07 15.26 9.59
N ILE A 253 16.02 15.92 8.43
CA ILE A 253 15.44 17.26 8.29
C ILE A 253 13.93 17.22 8.56
N ALA A 254 13.21 16.24 7.99
CA ALA A 254 11.76 16.10 8.14
C ALA A 254 11.36 15.90 9.61
N VAL A 255 12.04 15.02 10.33
CA VAL A 255 11.79 14.76 11.77
C VAL A 255 11.93 16.07 12.57
N LYS A 256 13.03 16.79 12.36
CA LYS A 256 13.26 18.06 13.06
C LYS A 256 12.16 19.08 12.75
N LEU A 257 11.82 19.26 11.47
CA LEU A 257 10.81 20.24 11.05
C LEU A 257 9.41 19.90 11.56
N ALA A 258 9.06 18.61 11.62
CA ALA A 258 7.79 18.14 12.17
C ALA A 258 7.70 18.42 13.66
N HIS A 259 8.70 18.03 14.44
CA HIS A 259 8.73 18.21 15.90
C HIS A 259 8.81 19.69 16.31
N ASP A 260 9.55 20.53 15.57
CA ASP A 260 9.57 21.98 15.79
C ASP A 260 8.16 22.61 15.69
N ARG A 261 7.20 21.93 15.02
CA ARG A 261 5.79 22.35 14.82
C ARG A 261 4.78 21.55 15.66
N GLY A 262 5.27 20.60 16.48
CA GLY A 262 4.41 19.71 17.26
C GLY A 262 3.63 18.71 16.40
N LEU A 263 4.12 18.39 15.21
CA LEU A 263 3.58 17.36 14.33
C LEU A 263 4.23 16.01 14.61
N SER A 264 3.42 14.96 14.72
CA SER A 264 3.88 13.57 14.65
C SER A 264 4.34 13.25 13.22
N ILE A 265 5.42 12.48 13.08
CA ILE A 265 5.92 12.06 11.76
C ILE A 265 6.09 10.55 11.71
N HIS A 266 5.35 9.89 10.80
CA HIS A 266 5.48 8.47 10.55
C HIS A 266 6.26 8.26 9.26
N ALA A 267 7.31 7.44 9.31
CA ALA A 267 8.03 7.03 8.13
C ALA A 267 7.17 6.02 7.33
N TRP A 268 6.72 6.44 6.15
CA TRP A 268 5.95 5.58 5.27
C TRP A 268 6.87 4.81 4.32
N ILE A 269 6.68 3.49 4.28
CA ILE A 269 7.42 2.56 3.43
C ILE A 269 6.47 1.66 2.65
N ASN A 270 6.82 1.35 1.41
CA ASN A 270 6.20 0.26 0.65
C ASN A 270 6.99 -1.02 0.96
N PRO A 271 6.41 -2.01 1.66
CA PRO A 271 7.21 -3.12 2.19
C PRO A 271 7.77 -4.04 1.10
N MET A 272 6.98 -4.38 0.08
CA MET A 272 7.35 -5.38 -0.93
C MET A 272 7.78 -4.78 -2.27
N ARG A 273 7.37 -3.56 -2.57
CA ARG A 273 7.53 -2.95 -3.88
C ARG A 273 8.98 -2.54 -4.14
N LEU A 274 9.51 -2.92 -5.32
CA LEU A 274 10.84 -2.56 -5.78
C LEU A 274 10.78 -1.75 -7.08
N MET A 275 11.91 -1.45 -7.63
CA MET A 275 12.13 -0.68 -8.85
C MET A 275 11.67 -1.43 -10.11
N THR A 276 11.59 -0.71 -11.24
CA THR A 276 11.41 -1.29 -12.58
C THR A 276 12.63 -2.12 -12.98
N ASP A 277 12.48 -3.00 -13.99
CA ASP A 277 13.60 -3.81 -14.48
C ASP A 277 14.78 -2.95 -14.97
N SER A 278 14.49 -1.82 -15.63
CA SER A 278 15.53 -0.88 -16.07
C SER A 278 16.32 -0.30 -14.90
N GLN A 279 15.66 0.09 -13.82
CA GLN A 279 16.32 0.64 -12.61
C GLN A 279 17.09 -0.46 -11.87
N MET A 280 16.50 -1.65 -11.68
CA MET A 280 17.16 -2.80 -11.03
C MET A 280 18.41 -3.25 -11.77
N SER A 281 18.39 -3.24 -13.11
CA SER A 281 19.55 -3.59 -13.94
C SER A 281 20.72 -2.61 -13.79
N GLY A 282 20.44 -1.38 -13.40
CA GLY A 282 21.45 -0.35 -13.09
C GLY A 282 22.04 -0.44 -11.67
N LEU A 283 21.44 -1.24 -10.79
CA LEU A 283 21.95 -1.42 -9.44
C LEU A 283 23.22 -2.29 -9.44
N GLY A 284 24.22 -1.83 -8.71
CA GLY A 284 25.40 -2.65 -8.38
C GLY A 284 25.09 -3.72 -7.34
N THR A 285 26.14 -4.32 -6.80
CA THR A 285 26.07 -5.31 -5.72
C THR A 285 26.32 -4.70 -4.33
N ASP A 286 26.26 -3.40 -4.19
CA ASP A 286 26.54 -2.69 -2.93
C ASP A 286 25.35 -2.77 -1.97
N CYS A 287 24.11 -2.89 -2.48
CA CYS A 287 22.90 -3.10 -1.70
C CYS A 287 22.36 -4.54 -1.85
N VAL A 288 21.52 -4.95 -0.91
CA VAL A 288 20.98 -6.33 -0.83
C VAL A 288 20.14 -6.67 -2.05
N ILE A 289 19.21 -5.78 -2.45
CA ILE A 289 18.33 -6.03 -3.60
C ILE A 289 19.12 -6.11 -4.91
N GLY A 290 20.19 -5.32 -5.07
CA GLY A 290 21.10 -5.40 -6.21
C GLY A 290 21.87 -6.73 -6.24
N LYS A 291 22.32 -7.23 -5.08
CA LYS A 291 22.91 -8.58 -4.98
C LYS A 291 21.92 -9.65 -5.43
N TRP A 292 20.66 -9.60 -4.95
CA TRP A 292 19.64 -10.57 -5.31
C TRP A 292 19.25 -10.49 -6.79
N TYR A 293 19.21 -9.31 -7.37
CA TYR A 293 18.95 -9.12 -8.80
C TYR A 293 20.03 -9.78 -9.68
N ASN A 294 21.29 -9.75 -9.25
CA ASN A 294 22.43 -10.33 -9.97
C ASN A 294 22.71 -11.81 -9.62
N ASP A 295 21.97 -12.39 -8.66
CA ASP A 295 22.07 -13.80 -8.26
C ASP A 295 20.91 -14.60 -8.87
N SER A 296 21.21 -15.50 -9.80
CA SER A 296 20.21 -16.34 -10.47
C SER A 296 19.44 -17.29 -9.53
N SER A 297 19.94 -17.53 -8.32
CA SER A 297 19.23 -18.32 -7.30
C SER A 297 18.23 -17.49 -6.48
N LYS A 298 18.33 -16.17 -6.54
CA LYS A 298 17.47 -15.24 -5.80
C LYS A 298 16.50 -14.50 -6.74
N LYS A 299 16.96 -14.18 -7.94
CA LYS A 299 16.13 -13.57 -8.99
C LYS A 299 15.07 -14.56 -9.45
N GLY A 300 13.80 -14.14 -9.39
CA GLY A 300 12.64 -15.00 -9.66
C GLY A 300 12.14 -15.80 -8.44
N THR A 301 12.78 -15.63 -7.27
CA THR A 301 12.36 -16.24 -6.00
C THR A 301 12.23 -15.21 -4.89
N TYR A 302 13.35 -14.67 -4.36
CA TYR A 302 13.34 -13.62 -3.32
C TYR A 302 12.81 -12.29 -3.86
N ILE A 303 13.17 -11.98 -5.08
CA ILE A 303 12.62 -10.89 -5.85
C ILE A 303 11.97 -11.44 -7.12
N VAL A 304 10.74 -11.03 -7.38
CA VAL A 304 9.92 -11.54 -8.49
C VAL A 304 9.42 -10.37 -9.33
N GLU A 305 9.50 -10.52 -10.65
CA GLU A 305 8.99 -9.52 -11.59
C GLU A 305 7.50 -9.75 -11.81
N SER A 306 6.75 -8.65 -11.80
CA SER A 306 5.34 -8.61 -12.19
C SER A 306 5.04 -7.29 -12.88
N SER A 307 4.50 -7.35 -14.10
CA SER A 307 4.06 -6.18 -14.87
C SER A 307 5.13 -5.10 -15.05
N GLY A 308 6.40 -5.49 -15.26
CA GLY A 308 7.52 -4.57 -15.52
C GLY A 308 8.19 -4.03 -14.25
N ARG A 309 7.77 -4.48 -13.07
CA ARG A 309 8.31 -4.08 -11.78
C ARG A 309 8.70 -5.30 -10.93
N TRP A 310 9.71 -5.14 -10.10
CA TRP A 310 10.15 -6.15 -9.15
C TRP A 310 9.47 -5.99 -7.80
N TYR A 311 9.33 -7.10 -7.09
CA TYR A 311 8.73 -7.15 -5.75
C TYR A 311 9.51 -8.13 -4.87
N LEU A 312 9.61 -7.84 -3.58
CA LEU A 312 10.05 -8.81 -2.58
C LEU A 312 8.97 -9.89 -2.41
N SER A 313 9.35 -11.15 -2.36
CA SER A 313 8.42 -12.23 -2.05
C SER A 313 8.33 -12.45 -0.54
N PRO A 314 7.17 -12.30 0.09
CA PRO A 314 7.01 -12.50 1.54
C PRO A 314 7.12 -13.97 1.95
N ALA A 315 7.21 -14.88 0.98
CA ALA A 315 7.37 -16.32 1.22
C ALA A 315 8.76 -16.71 1.77
N TYR A 316 9.72 -15.79 1.76
CA TYR A 316 11.10 -16.07 2.21
C TYR A 316 11.44 -15.22 3.43
N SER A 317 11.99 -15.86 4.48
CA SER A 317 12.39 -15.18 5.73
C SER A 317 13.42 -14.07 5.51
N ASP A 318 14.36 -14.27 4.56
CA ASP A 318 15.41 -13.28 4.27
C ASP A 318 14.82 -11.98 3.70
N THR A 319 13.72 -12.05 2.93
CA THR A 319 13.05 -10.87 2.40
C THR A 319 12.30 -10.12 3.50
N ILE A 320 11.63 -10.84 4.40
CA ILE A 320 11.00 -10.26 5.59
C ILE A 320 12.05 -9.63 6.49
N SER A 321 13.19 -10.32 6.70
CA SER A 321 14.31 -9.80 7.49
C SER A 321 14.85 -8.50 6.92
N LEU A 322 15.00 -8.37 5.59
CA LEU A 322 15.44 -7.13 4.96
C LEU A 322 14.46 -5.97 5.23
N ILE A 323 13.14 -6.23 5.19
CA ILE A 323 12.12 -5.21 5.50
C ILE A 323 12.24 -4.79 6.98
N CYS A 324 12.35 -5.77 7.89
CA CYS A 324 12.53 -5.55 9.31
C CYS A 324 13.81 -4.76 9.63
N ASP A 325 14.93 -5.11 8.99
CA ASP A 325 16.21 -4.41 9.20
C ASP A 325 16.12 -2.96 8.73
N GLY A 326 15.43 -2.68 7.62
CA GLY A 326 15.16 -1.31 7.19
C GLY A 326 14.27 -0.53 8.16
N ILE A 327 13.30 -1.17 8.80
CA ILE A 327 12.49 -0.56 9.87
C ILE A 327 13.36 -0.26 11.09
N ARG A 328 14.23 -1.19 11.51
CA ARG A 328 15.16 -0.97 12.62
C ARG A 328 16.13 0.17 12.33
N GLU A 329 16.69 0.21 11.11
CA GLU A 329 17.57 1.30 10.67
C GLU A 329 16.89 2.67 10.83
N ILE A 330 15.63 2.80 10.40
CA ILE A 330 14.85 4.04 10.56
C ILE A 330 14.64 4.35 12.04
N LEU A 331 14.06 3.43 12.81
CA LEU A 331 13.68 3.68 14.20
C LEU A 331 14.86 3.87 15.15
N THR A 332 16.05 3.34 14.84
CA THR A 332 17.25 3.54 15.67
C THR A 332 18.10 4.72 15.23
N GLY A 333 17.97 5.15 13.97
CA GLY A 333 18.70 6.28 13.42
C GLY A 333 17.96 7.62 13.54
N TYR A 334 16.63 7.58 13.67
CA TYR A 334 15.79 8.77 13.63
C TYR A 334 14.69 8.70 14.69
N ASP A 335 14.36 9.87 15.24
CA ASP A 335 13.27 10.05 16.21
C ASP A 335 11.90 10.14 15.50
N VAL A 336 11.57 9.17 14.65
CA VAL A 336 10.24 9.07 14.04
C VAL A 336 9.22 8.55 15.06
N ASP A 337 7.96 8.98 14.92
CA ASP A 337 6.90 8.66 15.86
C ASP A 337 6.16 7.36 15.50
N GLY A 338 6.34 6.90 14.26
CA GLY A 338 5.76 5.65 13.79
C GLY A 338 6.32 5.19 12.45
N ILE A 339 5.91 3.97 12.09
CA ILE A 339 6.10 3.39 10.75
C ILE A 339 4.72 3.17 10.16
N GLN A 340 4.53 3.51 8.89
CA GLN A 340 3.34 3.17 8.12
C GLN A 340 3.71 2.32 6.91
N ILE A 341 2.92 1.28 6.64
CA ILE A 341 2.91 0.57 5.36
C ILE A 341 1.59 0.82 4.63
N ASP A 342 1.61 0.73 3.30
CA ASP A 342 0.44 0.94 2.45
C ASP A 342 -0.16 -0.37 1.90
N ASP A 343 -0.94 -0.29 0.83
CA ASP A 343 -1.69 -1.39 0.21
C ASP A 343 -0.87 -2.23 -0.79
N TYR A 344 0.44 -1.99 -0.93
CA TYR A 344 1.27 -2.75 -1.87
C TYR A 344 1.74 -4.09 -1.27
N PHE A 345 0.79 -5.03 -1.14
CA PHE A 345 1.05 -6.42 -0.78
C PHE A 345 1.33 -7.27 -2.02
N TYR A 346 0.62 -8.38 -2.26
CA TYR A 346 0.82 -9.16 -3.48
C TYR A 346 0.44 -8.35 -4.73
N PRO A 347 1.33 -8.27 -5.74
CA PRO A 347 1.07 -7.49 -6.95
C PRO A 347 0.18 -8.22 -7.97
N THR A 348 -0.08 -9.50 -7.76
CA THR A 348 -0.79 -10.35 -8.72
C THR A 348 -1.42 -11.57 -8.05
N THR A 349 -2.50 -12.06 -8.64
CA THR A 349 -3.11 -13.36 -8.29
C THR A 349 -2.50 -14.52 -9.08
N ASP A 350 -1.59 -14.27 -10.04
CA ASP A 350 -0.94 -15.31 -10.83
C ASP A 350 -0.15 -16.26 -9.91
N GLU A 351 -0.39 -17.56 -10.09
CA GLU A 351 0.25 -18.61 -9.29
C GLU A 351 1.77 -18.70 -9.52
N SER A 352 2.26 -18.20 -10.66
CA SER A 352 3.68 -18.27 -11.00
C SER A 352 4.55 -17.40 -10.09
N PHE A 353 3.95 -16.37 -9.43
CA PHE A 353 4.68 -15.42 -8.59
C PHE A 353 5.47 -16.12 -7.44
N ASP A 354 4.88 -17.14 -6.82
CA ASP A 354 5.44 -17.81 -5.65
C ASP A 354 5.24 -19.34 -5.66
N ARG A 355 4.97 -19.93 -6.83
CA ARG A 355 4.69 -21.36 -7.02
C ARG A 355 5.73 -22.27 -6.38
N GLU A 356 7.02 -21.93 -6.52
CA GLU A 356 8.11 -22.73 -5.96
C GLU A 356 8.07 -22.73 -4.43
N ALA A 357 7.89 -21.55 -3.82
CA ALA A 357 7.80 -21.42 -2.38
C ALA A 357 6.56 -22.12 -1.81
N TYR A 358 5.40 -21.97 -2.47
CA TYR A 358 4.18 -22.67 -2.10
C TYR A 358 4.35 -24.19 -2.16
N SER A 359 4.92 -24.70 -3.26
CA SER A 359 5.19 -26.14 -3.41
C SER A 359 6.18 -26.66 -2.36
N ALA A 360 7.22 -25.88 -2.05
CA ALA A 360 8.23 -26.23 -1.07
C ALA A 360 7.72 -26.20 0.37
N SER A 361 6.69 -25.39 0.66
CA SER A 361 6.09 -25.30 2.01
C SER A 361 5.44 -26.60 2.47
N GLY A 362 4.99 -27.45 1.52
CA GLY A 362 4.29 -28.70 1.82
C GLY A 362 2.95 -28.51 2.55
N THR A 363 2.43 -27.29 2.59
CA THR A 363 1.17 -26.96 3.28
C THR A 363 -0.03 -27.65 2.63
N ALA A 364 -1.08 -27.90 3.43
CA ALA A 364 -2.38 -28.37 2.95
C ALA A 364 -3.35 -27.22 2.63
N LEU A 365 -2.97 -25.97 2.91
CA LEU A 365 -3.79 -24.80 2.61
C LEU A 365 -3.94 -24.58 1.11
N ALA A 366 -5.05 -24.00 0.68
CA ALA A 366 -5.16 -23.45 -0.66
C ALA A 366 -4.14 -22.30 -0.86
N LEU A 367 -3.73 -22.04 -2.10
CA LEU A 367 -2.74 -20.99 -2.39
C LEU A 367 -3.15 -19.61 -1.84
N SER A 368 -4.44 -19.24 -1.96
CA SER A 368 -4.96 -17.97 -1.43
C SER A 368 -4.83 -17.87 0.09
N ASP A 369 -5.13 -18.95 0.81
CA ASP A 369 -5.03 -18.99 2.27
C ASP A 369 -3.56 -18.96 2.72
N TRP A 370 -2.70 -19.70 2.05
CA TRP A 370 -1.26 -19.69 2.31
C TRP A 370 -0.65 -18.31 2.04
N ARG A 371 -1.06 -17.60 0.99
CA ARG A 371 -0.62 -16.23 0.73
C ARG A 371 -1.06 -15.27 1.83
N ARG A 372 -2.34 -15.36 2.27
CA ARG A 372 -2.84 -14.56 3.41
C ARG A 372 -2.08 -14.84 4.69
N GLU A 373 -1.85 -16.11 5.01
CA GLU A 373 -1.03 -16.48 6.17
C GLU A 373 0.40 -15.93 6.06
N THR A 374 1.01 -15.99 4.89
CA THR A 374 2.37 -15.49 4.63
C THR A 374 2.46 -13.97 4.81
N VAL A 375 1.50 -13.21 4.27
CA VAL A 375 1.42 -11.75 4.47
C VAL A 375 1.15 -11.42 5.93
N THR A 376 0.25 -12.14 6.59
CA THR A 376 -0.07 -11.93 8.01
C THR A 376 1.13 -12.18 8.91
N LYS A 377 1.94 -13.22 8.63
CA LYS A 377 3.22 -13.47 9.33
C LYS A 377 4.20 -12.32 9.11
N MET A 378 4.31 -11.80 7.88
CA MET A 378 5.15 -10.62 7.60
C MET A 378 4.67 -9.42 8.44
N VAL A 379 3.38 -9.07 8.38
CA VAL A 379 2.80 -7.94 9.11
C VAL A 379 3.08 -8.05 10.62
N ARG A 380 2.85 -9.24 11.20
CA ARG A 380 3.17 -9.49 12.61
C ARG A 380 4.65 -9.25 12.92
N GLN A 381 5.56 -9.70 12.05
CA GLN A 381 6.99 -9.51 12.22
C GLN A 381 7.38 -8.03 12.17
N LEU A 382 6.75 -7.24 11.28
CA LEU A 382 6.97 -5.79 11.19
C LEU A 382 6.49 -5.10 12.48
N TYR A 383 5.30 -5.44 12.99
CA TYR A 383 4.78 -4.94 14.26
C TYR A 383 5.76 -5.18 15.42
N LEU A 384 6.21 -6.42 15.59
CA LEU A 384 7.16 -6.78 16.64
C LEU A 384 8.51 -6.06 16.46
N THR A 385 8.93 -5.83 15.23
CA THR A 385 10.16 -5.08 14.94
C THR A 385 10.06 -3.62 15.35
N VAL A 386 8.92 -2.97 15.06
CA VAL A 386 8.68 -1.58 15.47
C VAL A 386 8.77 -1.44 16.98
N HIS A 387 7.98 -2.23 17.72
CA HIS A 387 7.95 -2.14 19.18
C HIS A 387 9.23 -2.65 19.86
N GLY A 388 9.95 -3.56 19.21
CA GLY A 388 11.27 -4.01 19.66
C GLY A 388 12.33 -2.90 19.54
N ALA A 389 12.28 -2.08 18.49
CA ALA A 389 13.20 -0.98 18.25
C ALA A 389 12.85 0.27 19.07
N ASN A 390 11.57 0.66 19.07
CA ASN A 390 11.04 1.74 19.93
C ASN A 390 9.65 1.38 20.47
N PRO A 391 9.49 1.05 21.76
CA PRO A 391 8.21 0.64 22.34
C PRO A 391 7.11 1.72 22.32
N THR A 392 7.45 2.98 22.08
CA THR A 392 6.51 4.11 22.04
C THR A 392 6.13 4.52 20.61
N ALA A 393 6.88 4.06 19.61
CA ALA A 393 6.51 4.27 18.20
C ALA A 393 5.31 3.40 17.84
N VAL A 394 4.46 3.89 16.93
CA VAL A 394 3.29 3.16 16.47
C VAL A 394 3.52 2.55 15.10
N PHE A 395 2.86 1.42 14.83
CA PHE A 395 2.84 0.76 13.54
C PHE A 395 1.46 0.86 12.90
N GLY A 396 1.37 1.44 11.72
CA GLY A 396 0.14 1.61 10.98
C GLY A 396 0.13 0.88 9.64
N ILE A 397 -1.06 0.46 9.23
CA ILE A 397 -1.30 -0.15 7.92
C ILE A 397 -2.36 0.67 7.19
N SER A 398 -2.08 1.02 5.92
CA SER A 398 -3.03 1.72 5.06
C SER A 398 -3.46 0.81 3.89
N PRO A 399 -4.42 -0.11 4.12
CA PRO A 399 -4.95 -1.00 3.09
C PRO A 399 -5.86 -0.24 2.13
N GLN A 400 -6.36 -0.90 1.09
CA GLN A 400 -7.40 -0.34 0.24
C GLN A 400 -8.69 -0.09 1.03
N GLY A 401 -9.56 0.80 0.53
CA GLY A 401 -10.90 0.98 1.08
C GLY A 401 -11.84 -0.21 0.80
N ASN A 402 -11.52 -1.00 -0.23
CA ASN A 402 -12.28 -2.19 -0.61
C ASN A 402 -11.78 -3.44 0.10
N MET A 403 -12.47 -3.83 1.16
CA MET A 403 -12.13 -5.01 1.98
C MET A 403 -12.02 -6.31 1.19
N SER A 404 -12.88 -6.51 0.18
CA SER A 404 -12.82 -7.71 -0.66
C SER A 404 -11.58 -7.73 -1.53
N SER A 405 -11.17 -6.57 -2.04
CA SER A 405 -9.93 -6.44 -2.81
C SER A 405 -8.71 -6.74 -1.95
N ASP A 406 -8.65 -6.22 -0.73
CA ASP A 406 -7.59 -6.52 0.23
C ASP A 406 -7.48 -8.02 0.47
N PHE A 407 -8.60 -8.66 0.82
CA PHE A 407 -8.61 -10.08 1.22
C PHE A 407 -8.40 -11.03 0.04
N ASP A 408 -9.08 -10.81 -1.10
CA ASP A 408 -9.13 -11.77 -2.20
C ASP A 408 -8.03 -11.56 -3.25
N THR A 409 -7.55 -10.30 -3.41
CA THR A 409 -6.62 -9.93 -4.49
C THR A 409 -5.23 -9.64 -3.96
N LEU A 410 -5.12 -8.88 -2.86
CA LEU A 410 -3.85 -8.51 -2.24
C LEU A 410 -3.41 -9.51 -1.16
N TYR A 411 -4.29 -10.45 -0.79
CA TYR A 411 -4.08 -11.43 0.29
C TYR A 411 -3.74 -10.78 1.64
N ALA A 412 -4.29 -9.58 1.86
CA ALA A 412 -4.19 -8.82 3.09
C ALA A 412 -5.34 -9.23 4.02
N ASP A 413 -5.05 -9.99 5.07
CA ASP A 413 -6.05 -10.46 6.04
C ASP A 413 -6.40 -9.37 7.05
N ILE A 414 -7.06 -8.33 6.55
CA ILE A 414 -7.52 -7.19 7.36
C ILE A 414 -8.46 -7.60 8.49
N TYR A 415 -9.16 -8.73 8.33
CA TYR A 415 -10.06 -9.25 9.36
C TYR A 415 -9.30 -9.70 10.60
N THR A 416 -8.20 -10.43 10.41
CA THR A 416 -7.29 -10.81 11.49
C THR A 416 -6.60 -9.59 12.08
N TRP A 417 -6.08 -8.67 11.23
CA TRP A 417 -5.30 -7.53 11.71
C TRP A 417 -6.13 -6.52 12.49
N CYS A 418 -7.38 -6.27 12.08
CA CYS A 418 -8.29 -5.37 12.80
C CYS A 418 -8.98 -6.01 14.01
N GLY A 419 -9.12 -7.34 14.01
CA GLY A 419 -9.80 -8.09 15.09
C GLY A 419 -8.89 -8.53 16.23
N SER A 420 -7.55 -8.45 16.09
CA SER A 420 -6.59 -9.00 17.04
C SER A 420 -5.44 -8.04 17.32
N SER A 421 -4.91 -8.05 18.53
CA SER A 421 -3.70 -7.28 18.88
C SER A 421 -2.44 -7.89 18.27
N GLY A 422 -1.40 -7.07 18.10
CA GLY A 422 -0.07 -7.53 17.67
C GLY A 422 0.16 -7.49 16.15
N TYR A 423 -0.72 -6.82 15.41
CA TYR A 423 -0.58 -6.62 13.96
C TYR A 423 -0.45 -5.14 13.57
N CYS A 424 -1.19 -4.25 14.19
CA CYS A 424 -1.06 -2.80 14.01
C CYS A 424 -1.59 -2.05 15.23
N ASP A 425 -1.16 -0.81 15.42
CA ASP A 425 -1.68 0.14 16.41
C ASP A 425 -2.79 1.00 15.80
N TYR A 426 -2.73 1.23 14.49
CA TYR A 426 -3.81 1.88 13.75
C TYR A 426 -3.96 1.28 12.35
N ILE A 427 -5.21 1.32 11.85
CA ILE A 427 -5.56 0.97 10.49
C ILE A 427 -6.06 2.22 9.76
N CYS A 428 -5.54 2.46 8.54
CA CYS A 428 -5.84 3.65 7.76
C CYS A 428 -6.34 3.28 6.36
N PRO A 429 -7.57 2.71 6.23
CA PRO A 429 -8.09 2.31 4.93
C PRO A 429 -8.23 3.51 3.99
N GLN A 430 -7.82 3.32 2.75
CA GLN A 430 -7.90 4.32 1.67
C GLN A 430 -9.32 4.38 1.11
N ILE A 431 -10.24 5.04 1.85
CA ILE A 431 -11.66 5.17 1.46
C ILE A 431 -11.79 6.32 0.45
N TYR A 432 -11.23 6.11 -0.74
CA TYR A 432 -11.17 7.09 -1.82
C TYR A 432 -12.44 7.10 -2.68
N TYR A 433 -13.60 7.14 -2.02
CA TYR A 433 -14.93 7.08 -2.63
C TYR A 433 -15.72 8.35 -2.28
N GLY A 434 -16.61 8.77 -3.18
CA GLY A 434 -17.62 9.77 -2.90
C GLY A 434 -18.82 9.16 -2.14
N PHE A 435 -19.71 10.01 -1.63
CA PHE A 435 -20.94 9.58 -0.96
C PHE A 435 -21.91 8.88 -1.92
N GLU A 436 -21.88 9.30 -3.21
CA GLU A 436 -22.75 8.77 -4.27
C GLU A 436 -22.10 7.65 -5.10
N ASN A 437 -20.95 7.11 -4.66
CA ASN A 437 -20.34 5.97 -5.34
C ASN A 437 -21.29 4.76 -5.32
N SER A 438 -21.59 4.22 -6.52
CA SER A 438 -22.62 3.18 -6.67
C SER A 438 -22.26 1.83 -6.04
N THR A 439 -20.96 1.54 -5.86
CA THR A 439 -20.48 0.23 -5.39
C THR A 439 -20.00 0.29 -3.94
N LEU A 440 -19.26 1.34 -3.60
CA LEU A 440 -18.65 1.56 -2.30
C LEU A 440 -18.92 3.00 -1.84
N PRO A 441 -20.18 3.35 -1.47
CA PRO A 441 -20.49 4.67 -0.95
C PRO A 441 -19.66 4.96 0.29
N TYR A 442 -19.17 6.20 0.40
CA TYR A 442 -18.24 6.59 1.46
C TYR A 442 -18.74 6.24 2.87
N ALA A 443 -19.99 6.63 3.18
CA ALA A 443 -20.54 6.47 4.53
C ALA A 443 -20.68 4.99 4.94
N GLU A 444 -21.17 4.14 4.05
CA GLU A 444 -21.33 2.70 4.29
C GLU A 444 -19.99 1.99 4.39
N THR A 445 -19.00 2.48 3.62
CA THR A 445 -17.64 1.94 3.68
C THR A 445 -16.97 2.28 5.00
N VAL A 446 -17.10 3.54 5.47
CA VAL A 446 -16.60 3.96 6.81
C VAL A 446 -17.26 3.15 7.91
N ASP A 447 -18.60 2.98 7.86
CA ASP A 447 -19.34 2.17 8.84
C ASP A 447 -18.85 0.72 8.89
N SER A 448 -18.56 0.14 7.74
CA SER A 448 -18.02 -1.24 7.64
C SER A 448 -16.64 -1.36 8.27
N TRP A 449 -15.73 -0.44 8.00
CA TRP A 449 -14.40 -0.39 8.61
C TRP A 449 -14.47 -0.12 10.12
N ALA A 450 -15.37 0.77 10.56
CA ALA A 450 -15.56 1.05 11.98
C ALA A 450 -16.07 -0.17 12.76
N LYS A 451 -16.92 -1.00 12.15
CA LYS A 451 -17.40 -2.25 12.74
C LYS A 451 -16.34 -3.35 12.78
N LEU A 452 -15.42 -3.34 11.81
CA LEU A 452 -14.34 -4.32 11.75
C LEU A 452 -13.23 -4.01 12.75
N THR A 453 -12.96 -2.71 13.00
CA THR A 453 -11.83 -2.29 13.81
C THR A 453 -12.11 -2.49 15.30
N GLY A 454 -11.27 -3.29 15.96
CA GLY A 454 -11.37 -3.56 17.40
C GLY A 454 -10.98 -2.37 18.29
N ASP A 455 -11.41 -2.38 19.54
CA ASP A 455 -11.25 -1.27 20.50
C ASP A 455 -9.79 -0.85 20.77
N ASN A 456 -8.84 -1.74 20.54
CA ASN A 456 -7.41 -1.49 20.78
C ASN A 456 -6.64 -0.96 19.57
N ILE A 457 -7.32 -0.72 18.45
CA ILE A 457 -6.73 -0.27 17.19
C ILE A 457 -7.38 1.05 16.81
N SER A 458 -6.57 2.07 16.55
CA SER A 458 -7.08 3.37 16.11
C SER A 458 -7.50 3.32 14.65
N LEU A 459 -8.73 3.74 14.34
CA LEU A 459 -9.21 3.89 12.97
C LEU A 459 -8.85 5.29 12.46
N VAL A 460 -8.23 5.35 11.27
CA VAL A 460 -7.92 6.59 10.54
C VAL A 460 -8.47 6.43 9.13
N ILE A 461 -9.26 7.37 8.64
CA ILE A 461 -9.88 7.27 7.31
C ILE A 461 -9.06 8.02 6.27
N GLY A 462 -8.55 7.32 5.26
CA GLY A 462 -7.89 7.93 4.09
C GLY A 462 -8.90 8.65 3.19
N LEU A 463 -8.64 9.92 2.90
CA LEU A 463 -9.50 10.81 2.12
C LEU A 463 -8.82 11.21 0.80
N ALA A 464 -9.56 11.12 -0.31
CA ALA A 464 -9.06 11.34 -1.66
C ALA A 464 -9.03 12.82 -2.07
N ALA A 465 -8.13 13.63 -1.51
CA ALA A 465 -8.01 15.03 -1.88
C ALA A 465 -7.76 15.26 -3.38
N TYR A 466 -7.08 14.31 -4.03
CA TYR A 466 -6.77 14.37 -5.47
C TYR A 466 -8.00 14.28 -6.39
N LYS A 467 -9.16 13.85 -5.86
CA LYS A 467 -10.41 13.78 -6.63
C LYS A 467 -11.16 15.09 -6.69
N SER A 468 -10.85 16.06 -5.83
CA SER A 468 -11.55 17.36 -5.78
C SER A 468 -11.49 18.07 -7.13
N GLY A 469 -12.66 18.38 -7.70
CA GLY A 469 -12.80 19.04 -9.00
C GLY A 469 -12.60 18.13 -10.22
N THR A 470 -12.59 16.80 -10.04
CA THR A 470 -12.42 15.82 -11.14
C THR A 470 -13.59 14.86 -11.25
N GLU A 471 -13.73 14.21 -12.41
CA GLU A 471 -14.67 13.09 -12.56
C GLU A 471 -14.11 11.84 -11.89
N ASP A 472 -14.96 11.12 -11.13
CA ASP A 472 -14.68 9.75 -10.69
C ASP A 472 -15.34 8.74 -11.63
N THR A 473 -14.65 8.38 -12.70
CA THR A 473 -15.21 7.54 -13.78
C THR A 473 -15.70 6.18 -13.31
N TYR A 474 -15.28 5.73 -12.14
CA TYR A 474 -15.63 4.40 -11.59
C TYR A 474 -16.73 4.47 -10.53
N ALA A 475 -17.22 5.65 -10.19
CA ALA A 475 -18.24 5.83 -9.16
C ALA A 475 -19.69 5.55 -9.64
N GLY A 476 -19.89 5.11 -10.88
CA GLY A 476 -21.22 4.88 -11.42
C GLY A 476 -22.05 6.15 -11.48
N HIS A 477 -23.21 6.23 -10.78
CA HIS A 477 -24.02 7.46 -10.76
C HIS A 477 -23.36 8.60 -9.99
N GLY A 478 -22.45 8.33 -9.08
CA GLY A 478 -21.66 9.35 -8.37
C GLY A 478 -20.48 9.91 -9.17
N LYS A 479 -20.40 9.61 -10.48
CA LYS A 479 -19.28 10.00 -11.34
C LYS A 479 -18.89 11.49 -11.27
N ASN A 480 -19.87 12.37 -11.17
CA ASN A 480 -19.68 13.82 -11.19
C ASN A 480 -19.70 14.44 -9.78
N GLU A 481 -19.86 13.66 -8.72
CA GLU A 481 -20.02 14.18 -7.36
C GLU A 481 -18.85 15.11 -6.98
N TRP A 482 -17.60 14.70 -7.23
CA TRP A 482 -16.39 15.46 -6.94
C TRP A 482 -16.21 16.70 -7.84
N LEU A 483 -16.84 16.71 -9.00
CA LEU A 483 -16.85 17.84 -9.92
C LEU A 483 -17.94 18.86 -9.56
N ASP A 484 -19.10 18.40 -9.11
CA ASP A 484 -20.28 19.22 -8.84
C ASP A 484 -20.29 19.81 -7.42
N SER A 485 -19.59 19.16 -6.46
CA SER A 485 -19.53 19.58 -5.04
C SER A 485 -18.11 19.92 -4.62
N SER A 486 -17.95 20.99 -3.85
CA SER A 486 -16.67 21.44 -3.29
C SER A 486 -16.65 21.45 -1.75
N ASP A 487 -17.44 20.55 -1.14
CA ASP A 487 -17.53 20.35 0.32
C ASP A 487 -17.41 18.87 0.72
N ILE A 488 -16.96 18.03 -0.22
CA ILE A 488 -16.91 16.58 -0.01
C ILE A 488 -15.91 16.21 1.08
N LEU A 489 -14.70 16.78 1.04
CA LEU A 489 -13.66 16.50 2.03
C LEU A 489 -14.05 16.93 3.42
N SER A 490 -14.70 18.10 3.57
CA SER A 490 -15.17 18.55 4.88
C SER A 490 -16.28 17.66 5.43
N ARG A 491 -17.25 17.26 4.61
CA ARG A 491 -18.31 16.33 4.99
C ARG A 491 -17.74 14.94 5.34
N GLN A 492 -16.74 14.47 4.61
CA GLN A 492 -16.05 13.23 4.90
C GLN A 492 -15.30 13.29 6.23
N ARG A 493 -14.54 14.36 6.47
CA ARG A 493 -13.89 14.64 7.76
C ARG A 493 -14.92 14.65 8.91
N ASP A 494 -16.00 15.38 8.76
CA ASP A 494 -17.03 15.51 9.80
C ASP A 494 -17.69 14.15 10.13
N LEU A 495 -17.87 13.28 9.11
CA LEU A 495 -18.36 11.93 9.33
C LEU A 495 -17.37 11.08 10.15
N THR A 496 -16.06 11.23 9.96
CA THR A 496 -15.07 10.47 10.76
C THR A 496 -15.16 10.77 12.25
N GLU A 497 -15.57 11.99 12.62
CA GLU A 497 -15.74 12.39 14.02
C GLU A 497 -16.86 11.61 14.72
N ILE A 498 -17.92 11.22 13.99
CA ILE A 498 -19.02 10.41 14.53
C ILE A 498 -18.52 9.04 15.01
N TYR A 499 -17.54 8.50 14.31
CA TYR A 499 -16.91 7.21 14.66
C TYR A 499 -15.71 7.36 15.60
N SER A 500 -15.42 8.56 16.11
CA SER A 500 -14.21 8.87 16.86
C SER A 500 -12.91 8.52 16.12
N ALA A 501 -12.97 8.40 14.80
CA ALA A 501 -11.85 8.09 13.95
C ALA A 501 -10.97 9.31 13.65
N GLY A 502 -9.70 9.07 13.32
CA GLY A 502 -8.83 10.03 12.67
C GLY A 502 -9.10 10.11 11.17
N TYR A 503 -8.39 10.99 10.48
CA TYR A 503 -8.42 11.08 9.02
C TYR A 503 -7.04 11.42 8.45
N ALA A 504 -6.85 11.12 7.16
CA ALA A 504 -5.63 11.45 6.44
C ALA A 504 -5.94 11.86 5.00
N PHE A 505 -5.42 13.00 4.55
CA PHE A 505 -5.62 13.49 3.18
C PHE A 505 -4.54 12.96 2.24
N PHE A 506 -4.92 12.27 1.20
CA PHE A 506 -4.04 11.86 0.12
C PHE A 506 -4.22 12.82 -1.06
N ARG A 507 -3.31 13.72 -1.33
CA ARG A 507 -1.97 13.96 -0.76
C ARG A 507 -1.71 15.48 -0.65
N TYR A 508 -0.54 15.90 -0.18
CA TYR A 508 -0.20 17.31 0.07
C TYR A 508 -0.41 18.19 -1.17
N ASP A 509 0.22 17.85 -2.32
CA ASP A 509 0.11 18.69 -3.51
C ASP A 509 -1.34 18.81 -4.03
N SER A 510 -2.18 17.82 -3.78
CA SER A 510 -3.60 17.86 -4.17
C SER A 510 -4.40 18.92 -3.41
N LEU A 511 -3.96 19.30 -2.22
CA LEU A 511 -4.59 20.35 -1.40
C LEU A 511 -3.93 21.71 -1.62
N PHE A 512 -2.60 21.77 -1.58
CA PHE A 512 -1.86 23.04 -1.46
C PHE A 512 -1.19 23.48 -2.75
N GLU A 513 -0.97 22.55 -3.71
CA GLU A 513 -0.36 22.79 -5.01
C GLU A 513 -1.19 22.18 -6.15
N PRO A 514 -2.53 22.40 -6.16
CA PRO A 514 -3.39 21.76 -7.15
C PRO A 514 -3.10 22.28 -8.56
N ALA A 515 -3.33 21.43 -9.56
CA ALA A 515 -3.27 21.83 -10.95
C ALA A 515 -4.23 23.02 -11.20
N GLN A 516 -3.83 23.95 -12.08
CA GLN A 516 -4.60 25.17 -12.36
C GLN A 516 -6.04 24.87 -12.78
N SER A 517 -6.30 23.77 -13.46
CA SER A 517 -7.62 23.34 -13.93
C SER A 517 -8.62 23.09 -12.80
N VAL A 518 -8.15 22.64 -11.63
CA VAL A 518 -8.97 22.30 -10.46
C VAL A 518 -8.77 23.26 -9.28
N SER A 519 -7.85 24.20 -9.36
CA SER A 519 -7.42 25.05 -8.25
C SER A 519 -8.58 25.84 -7.62
N VAL A 520 -9.52 26.34 -8.41
CA VAL A 520 -10.69 27.07 -7.90
C VAL A 520 -11.59 26.17 -7.05
N HIS A 521 -11.72 24.90 -7.45
CA HIS A 521 -12.51 23.90 -6.75
C HIS A 521 -11.84 23.49 -5.44
N VAL A 522 -10.55 23.14 -5.52
CA VAL A 522 -9.75 22.74 -4.35
C VAL A 522 -9.66 23.87 -3.31
N ASN A 523 -9.53 25.13 -3.73
CA ASN A 523 -9.53 26.27 -2.80
C ASN A 523 -10.84 26.37 -2.00
N LYS A 524 -11.99 26.04 -2.62
CA LYS A 524 -13.27 26.00 -1.90
C LYS A 524 -13.35 24.83 -0.91
N GLU A 525 -12.80 23.65 -1.29
CA GLU A 525 -12.66 22.54 -0.35
C GLU A 525 -11.81 22.94 0.85
N LEU A 526 -10.67 23.60 0.63
CA LEU A 526 -9.82 24.11 1.71
C LEU A 526 -10.55 25.13 2.59
N GLU A 527 -11.30 26.08 2.02
CA GLU A 527 -12.11 27.04 2.78
C GLU A 527 -13.12 26.34 3.71
N ASN A 528 -13.65 25.19 3.31
CA ASN A 528 -14.58 24.39 4.11
C ASN A 528 -13.84 23.51 5.15
N LEU A 529 -12.56 23.27 4.96
CA LEU A 529 -11.74 22.50 5.90
C LEU A 529 -11.18 23.35 7.04
N TYR A 530 -10.96 24.67 6.82
CA TYR A 530 -10.59 25.62 7.85
C TYR A 530 -11.78 26.03 8.71
#